data_3de92fcb8a2d5a5f299ac779c57013c4
#
_entry.id   3de92fcb8a2d5a5f299ac779c57013c4
#
_cell.length_a   1.000
_cell.length_b   1.000
_cell.length_c   1.000
_cell.angle_alpha   90.00
_cell.angle_beta   90.00
_cell.angle_gamma   90.00
#
_symmetry.space_group_name_H-M   'P 1'
#
loop_
_entity.id
_entity.type
_entity.pdbx_description
1 polymer ?
#
loop_
_entity_poly.entity_id
_entity_poly.type
_entity_poly.pdbx_seq_one_letter_code
_entity_poly.pdbx_strand_id
1 'polypeptide(L)'
;DHPGVLAWVLGNENNYSFDRNIQRWTNDELDALDPESQRREKAKMYYSYINSLAKEIKKIDPKRPVVMGVGEVSSLEFAKDHCPDVDIIGMIAYRGPGFGNLFRQIKQQFNIPVLMIEWGADDFNASTREEDEASQAEFLKLQWKDIERNTFGNKGAGNVLGGTLFEWNDEWWKGNENIPNTWSVHDEAGHWQNTSYHFD
;
A
#
# COMPACT_ATOMS: atom_id res chain seq x y z
N ASP A 1 22.27 13.59 -7.20
CA ASP A 1 22.52 13.48 -5.73
C ASP A 1 21.91 14.61 -4.91
N HIS A 2 20.57 14.81 -5.00
CA HIS A 2 19.92 15.83 -4.15
C HIS A 2 19.80 15.31 -2.71
N PRO A 3 20.24 16.06 -1.68
CA PRO A 3 20.22 15.60 -0.28
C PRO A 3 18.80 15.39 0.28
N GLY A 4 17.79 15.98 -0.34
CA GLY A 4 16.38 15.81 0.05
C GLY A 4 15.75 14.51 -0.44
N VAL A 5 16.41 13.70 -1.26
CA VAL A 5 15.88 12.39 -1.66
C VAL A 5 16.19 11.38 -0.57
N LEU A 6 15.14 10.81 0.05
CA LEU A 6 15.26 9.83 1.12
C LEU A 6 15.43 8.39 0.57
N ALA A 7 14.58 8.01 -0.37
CA ALA A 7 14.50 6.66 -0.91
C ALA A 7 13.93 6.67 -2.33
N TRP A 8 14.05 5.56 -3.03
CA TRP A 8 13.42 5.32 -4.33
C TRP A 8 12.26 4.36 -4.16
N VAL A 9 11.05 4.80 -4.50
CA VAL A 9 9.85 3.98 -4.38
C VAL A 9 9.48 3.41 -5.75
N LEU A 10 9.39 2.08 -5.82
CA LEU A 10 9.01 1.33 -7.02
C LEU A 10 7.58 0.84 -6.91
N GLY A 11 6.72 1.31 -7.80
CA GLY A 11 5.33 0.90 -7.91
C GLY A 11 4.41 1.58 -6.89
N ASN A 12 3.12 1.41 -7.13
CA ASN A 12 2.00 1.84 -6.29
C ASN A 12 0.86 0.86 -6.50
N GLU A 13 0.59 -0.01 -5.55
CA GLU A 13 -0.51 -1.01 -5.61
C GLU A 13 -0.56 -1.89 -6.86
N ASN A 14 0.50 -1.99 -7.63
CA ASN A 14 0.55 -2.75 -8.88
C ASN A 14 0.25 -4.26 -8.67
N ASN A 15 0.41 -4.76 -7.44
CA ASN A 15 0.01 -6.13 -7.09
C ASN A 15 -1.50 -6.37 -7.24
N TYR A 16 -2.34 -5.35 -7.18
CA TYR A 16 -3.78 -5.52 -7.43
C TYR A 16 -4.11 -5.96 -8.85
N SER A 17 -3.22 -5.76 -9.82
CA SER A 17 -3.39 -6.25 -11.18
C SER A 17 -3.52 -7.78 -11.26
N PHE A 18 -2.93 -8.51 -10.32
CA PHE A 18 -3.03 -9.96 -10.24
C PHE A 18 -3.75 -10.45 -8.96
N ASP A 19 -3.76 -9.66 -7.88
CA ASP A 19 -4.47 -10.02 -6.66
C ASP A 19 -5.98 -9.76 -6.75
N ARG A 20 -6.37 -8.66 -7.42
CA ARG A 20 -7.77 -8.25 -7.57
C ARG A 20 -8.25 -8.24 -9.02
N ASN A 21 -7.39 -8.66 -9.95
CA ASN A 21 -7.65 -8.65 -11.40
C ASN A 21 -7.98 -7.26 -11.97
N ILE A 22 -7.51 -6.20 -11.31
CA ILE A 22 -7.62 -4.82 -11.78
C ILE A 22 -6.58 -4.62 -12.87
N GLN A 23 -6.93 -3.96 -13.98
CA GLN A 23 -6.04 -3.75 -15.13
C GLN A 23 -5.42 -5.07 -15.62
N ARG A 24 -6.27 -6.02 -15.92
CA ARG A 24 -5.91 -7.39 -16.32
C ARG A 24 -4.89 -7.41 -17.47
N TRP A 25 -3.75 -8.03 -17.21
CA TRP A 25 -2.77 -8.38 -18.23
C TRP A 25 -2.59 -9.90 -18.28
N THR A 26 -2.42 -10.44 -19.47
CA THR A 26 -2.33 -11.89 -19.67
C THR A 26 -1.70 -12.23 -21.02
N ASN A 27 -1.43 -13.51 -21.24
CA ASN A 27 -1.07 -14.11 -22.50
C ASN A 27 -1.63 -15.56 -22.54
N ASP A 28 -1.49 -16.23 -23.68
CA ASP A 28 -2.03 -17.58 -23.88
C ASP A 28 -1.52 -18.61 -22.85
N GLU A 29 -0.26 -18.49 -22.42
CA GLU A 29 0.35 -19.38 -21.43
C GLU A 29 -0.26 -19.18 -20.05
N LEU A 30 -0.46 -17.92 -19.64
CA LEU A 30 -1.11 -17.58 -18.38
C LEU A 30 -2.58 -17.95 -18.37
N ASP A 31 -3.28 -17.76 -19.51
CA ASP A 31 -4.71 -18.08 -19.63
C ASP A 31 -4.99 -19.59 -19.62
N ALA A 32 -4.00 -20.42 -19.92
CA ALA A 32 -4.09 -21.85 -19.79
C ALA A 32 -4.00 -22.39 -18.35
N LEU A 33 -3.59 -21.54 -17.41
CA LEU A 33 -3.44 -21.90 -16.00
C LEU A 33 -4.76 -21.76 -15.23
N ASP A 34 -4.90 -22.54 -14.16
CA ASP A 34 -5.94 -22.27 -13.16
C ASP A 34 -5.71 -20.93 -12.46
N PRO A 35 -6.74 -20.30 -11.86
CA PRO A 35 -6.65 -18.96 -11.31
C PRO A 35 -5.54 -18.76 -10.27
N GLU A 36 -5.27 -19.74 -9.41
CA GLU A 36 -4.24 -19.63 -8.38
C GLU A 36 -2.83 -19.74 -8.98
N SER A 37 -2.64 -20.66 -9.92
CA SER A 37 -1.38 -20.80 -10.66
C SER A 37 -1.10 -19.55 -11.50
N GLN A 38 -2.14 -19.00 -12.16
CA GLN A 38 -2.02 -17.75 -12.91
C GLN A 38 -1.60 -16.59 -12.01
N ARG A 39 -2.26 -16.43 -10.86
CA ARG A 39 -1.92 -15.39 -9.86
C ARG A 39 -0.47 -15.53 -9.40
N ARG A 40 -0.04 -16.74 -9.09
CA ARG A 40 1.33 -17.03 -8.66
C ARG A 40 2.37 -16.68 -9.72
N GLU A 41 2.17 -17.09 -10.96
CA GLU A 41 3.10 -16.78 -12.05
C GLU A 41 3.14 -15.27 -12.34
N LYS A 42 2.02 -14.58 -12.34
CA LYS A 42 1.98 -13.11 -12.45
C LYS A 42 2.74 -12.43 -11.31
N ALA A 43 2.55 -12.88 -10.08
CA ALA A 43 3.29 -12.35 -8.93
C ALA A 43 4.80 -12.53 -9.08
N LYS A 44 5.27 -13.72 -9.49
CA LYS A 44 6.70 -13.97 -9.76
C LYS A 44 7.26 -13.05 -10.83
N MET A 45 6.54 -12.90 -11.94
CA MET A 45 6.94 -12.01 -13.03
C MET A 45 7.06 -10.57 -12.54
N TYR A 46 6.05 -10.07 -11.85
CA TYR A 46 6.02 -8.72 -11.31
C TYR A 46 7.16 -8.48 -10.31
N TYR A 47 7.30 -9.32 -9.30
CA TYR A 47 8.32 -9.13 -8.28
C TYR A 47 9.75 -9.30 -8.82
N SER A 48 9.97 -10.22 -9.77
CA SER A 48 11.26 -10.33 -10.45
C SER A 48 11.60 -9.09 -11.27
N TYR A 49 10.59 -8.46 -11.90
CA TYR A 49 10.77 -7.20 -12.61
C TYR A 49 11.12 -6.06 -11.64
N ILE A 50 10.38 -5.92 -10.53
CA ILE A 50 10.71 -4.94 -9.48
C ILE A 50 12.14 -5.12 -8.98
N ASN A 51 12.57 -6.37 -8.76
CA ASN A 51 13.93 -6.65 -8.34
C ASN A 51 14.98 -6.24 -9.37
N SER A 52 14.68 -6.41 -10.65
CA SER A 52 15.59 -5.96 -11.71
C SER A 52 15.77 -4.44 -11.69
N LEU A 53 14.70 -3.69 -11.46
CA LEU A 53 14.74 -2.24 -11.31
C LEU A 53 15.51 -1.83 -10.05
N ALA A 54 15.30 -2.52 -8.93
CA ALA A 54 16.03 -2.28 -7.69
C ALA A 54 17.55 -2.43 -7.90
N LYS A 55 17.98 -3.46 -8.60
CA LYS A 55 19.39 -3.67 -8.97
C LYS A 55 19.94 -2.53 -9.81
N GLU A 56 19.22 -2.07 -10.81
CA GLU A 56 19.67 -0.95 -11.66
C GLU A 56 19.77 0.36 -10.87
N ILE A 57 18.79 0.64 -10.02
CA ILE A 57 18.83 1.81 -9.11
C ILE A 57 20.06 1.74 -8.21
N LYS A 58 20.34 0.61 -7.59
CA LYS A 58 21.49 0.45 -6.68
C LYS A 58 22.85 0.60 -7.38
N LYS A 59 22.94 0.36 -8.69
CA LYS A 59 24.14 0.67 -9.48
C LYS A 59 24.35 2.17 -9.63
N ILE A 60 23.25 2.93 -9.79
CA ILE A 60 23.28 4.38 -10.02
C ILE A 60 23.37 5.13 -8.69
N ASP A 61 22.61 4.72 -7.71
CA ASP A 61 22.52 5.34 -6.39
C ASP A 61 22.59 4.27 -5.26
N PRO A 62 23.79 3.82 -4.91
CA PRO A 62 23.97 2.76 -3.90
C PRO A 62 23.73 3.23 -2.48
N LYS A 63 23.52 4.54 -2.26
CA LYS A 63 23.38 5.11 -0.91
C LYS A 63 21.94 5.14 -0.42
N ARG A 64 20.96 5.20 -1.34
CA ARG A 64 19.56 5.33 -0.97
C ARG A 64 18.86 3.98 -1.03
N PRO A 65 18.00 3.69 -0.05
CA PRO A 65 17.25 2.45 -0.06
C PRO A 65 16.21 2.44 -1.19
N VAL A 66 15.92 1.24 -1.65
CA VAL A 66 14.85 0.97 -2.61
C VAL A 66 13.64 0.41 -1.86
N VAL A 67 12.52 1.07 -2.03
CA VAL A 67 11.22 0.74 -1.44
C VAL A 67 10.35 0.10 -2.51
N MET A 68 9.67 -0.99 -2.21
CA MET A 68 8.66 -1.59 -3.07
C MET A 68 7.27 -1.21 -2.59
N GLY A 69 6.52 -0.46 -3.40
CA GLY A 69 5.15 -0.05 -3.11
C GLY A 69 4.15 -1.17 -3.39
N VAL A 70 3.41 -1.60 -2.36
CA VAL A 70 2.40 -2.66 -2.46
C VAL A 70 1.15 -2.31 -1.66
N GLY A 71 -0.01 -2.62 -2.25
CA GLY A 71 -1.30 -2.56 -1.56
C GLY A 71 -1.57 -3.86 -0.83
N GLU A 72 -1.78 -3.79 0.47
CA GLU A 72 -2.06 -4.93 1.34
C GLU A 72 -1.02 -6.07 1.28
N VAL A 73 -1.26 -7.15 1.97
CA VAL A 73 -0.29 -8.25 2.14
C VAL A 73 -0.58 -9.49 1.30
N SER A 74 -1.62 -9.46 0.49
CA SER A 74 -2.19 -10.67 -0.14
C SER A 74 -1.24 -11.45 -1.04
N SER A 75 -0.24 -10.80 -1.62
CA SER A 75 0.74 -11.45 -2.52
C SER A 75 2.19 -11.34 -2.05
N LEU A 76 2.42 -10.75 -0.89
CA LEU A 76 3.77 -10.54 -0.37
C LEU A 76 4.55 -11.85 -0.15
N GLU A 77 3.88 -12.96 0.05
CA GLU A 77 4.51 -14.28 0.15
C GLU A 77 5.38 -14.63 -1.06
N PHE A 78 4.97 -14.16 -2.25
CA PHE A 78 5.74 -14.38 -3.49
C PHE A 78 6.91 -13.39 -3.64
N ALA A 79 6.85 -12.24 -3.00
CA ALA A 79 7.89 -11.22 -3.10
C ALA A 79 9.20 -11.65 -2.45
N LYS A 80 9.14 -12.41 -1.35
CA LYS A 80 10.30 -12.79 -0.55
C LYS A 80 11.44 -13.41 -1.38
N ASP A 81 11.09 -14.33 -2.26
CA ASP A 81 12.07 -15.08 -3.05
C ASP A 81 12.43 -14.35 -4.36
N HIS A 82 11.65 -13.35 -4.75
CA HIS A 82 11.78 -12.68 -6.03
C HIS A 82 12.29 -11.23 -5.94
N CYS A 83 12.31 -10.63 -4.74
CA CYS A 83 12.77 -9.26 -4.52
C CYS A 83 13.88 -9.12 -3.47
N PRO A 84 14.99 -9.87 -3.56
CA PRO A 84 16.06 -9.81 -2.55
C PRO A 84 16.82 -8.48 -2.52
N ASP A 85 16.75 -7.66 -3.56
CA ASP A 85 17.42 -6.36 -3.63
C ASP A 85 16.56 -5.18 -3.18
N VAL A 86 15.32 -5.43 -2.76
CA VAL A 86 14.46 -4.42 -2.13
C VAL A 86 14.83 -4.29 -0.64
N ASP A 87 14.96 -3.06 -0.16
CA ASP A 87 15.39 -2.77 1.22
C ASP A 87 14.22 -2.56 2.17
N ILE A 88 13.10 -2.05 1.67
CA ILE A 88 11.95 -1.61 2.47
C ILE A 88 10.65 -2.03 1.77
N ILE A 89 9.70 -2.55 2.53
CA ILE A 89 8.32 -2.70 2.07
C ILE A 89 7.61 -1.36 2.23
N GLY A 90 7.22 -0.76 1.12
CA GLY A 90 6.34 0.41 1.08
C GLY A 90 4.88 -0.06 1.11
N MET A 91 4.25 0.04 2.27
CA MET A 91 2.90 -0.47 2.47
C MET A 91 1.85 0.61 2.21
N ILE A 92 0.82 0.25 1.46
CA ILE A 92 -0.42 1.02 1.30
C ILE A 92 -1.53 0.21 1.97
N ALA A 93 -2.14 0.76 3.00
CA ALA A 93 -3.20 0.05 3.72
C ALA A 93 -4.15 1.01 4.43
N TYR A 94 -5.45 0.79 4.23
CA TYR A 94 -6.54 1.52 4.87
C TYR A 94 -7.37 0.52 5.69
N ARG A 95 -7.20 0.53 7.01
CA ARG A 95 -7.75 -0.50 7.91
C ARG A 95 -8.51 0.07 9.10
N GLY A 96 -9.16 1.22 8.92
CA GLY A 96 -9.86 1.89 10.00
C GLY A 96 -8.90 2.47 11.05
N PRO A 97 -9.19 2.36 12.36
CA PRO A 97 -8.44 3.07 13.41
C PRO A 97 -7.05 2.52 13.69
N GLY A 98 -6.58 1.52 12.96
CA GLY A 98 -5.25 0.93 13.12
C GLY A 98 -5.02 -0.22 12.16
N PHE A 99 -3.79 -0.75 12.16
CA PHE A 99 -3.36 -1.73 11.14
C PHE A 99 -3.40 -3.19 11.63
N GLY A 100 -3.90 -3.42 12.85
CA GLY A 100 -4.06 -4.76 13.41
C GLY A 100 -2.73 -5.53 13.53
N ASN A 101 -2.62 -6.66 12.86
CA ASN A 101 -1.41 -7.50 12.89
C ASN A 101 -0.45 -7.27 11.71
N LEU A 102 -0.73 -6.30 10.83
CA LEU A 102 -0.01 -6.04 9.59
C LEU A 102 1.52 -6.02 9.77
N PHE A 103 2.01 -5.18 10.65
CA PHE A 103 3.45 -5.00 10.86
C PHE A 103 4.14 -6.26 11.38
N ARG A 104 3.47 -7.00 12.27
CA ARG A 104 3.97 -8.28 12.78
C ARG A 104 4.01 -9.34 11.69
N GLN A 105 3.00 -9.41 10.86
CA GLN A 105 2.92 -10.33 9.74
C GLN A 105 4.06 -10.08 8.75
N ILE A 106 4.29 -8.83 8.35
CA ILE A 106 5.40 -8.48 7.45
C ILE A 106 6.75 -8.82 8.09
N LYS A 107 6.94 -8.50 9.38
CA LYS A 107 8.19 -8.84 10.08
C LYS A 107 8.46 -10.35 10.09
N GLN A 108 7.45 -11.16 10.30
CA GLN A 108 7.59 -12.63 10.31
C GLN A 108 7.93 -13.18 8.92
N GLN A 109 7.37 -12.60 7.87
CA GLN A 109 7.58 -13.07 6.50
C GLN A 109 8.93 -12.60 5.92
N PHE A 110 9.29 -11.33 6.13
CA PHE A 110 10.42 -10.69 5.42
C PHE A 110 11.57 -10.29 6.32
N ASN A 111 11.29 -9.92 7.56
CA ASN A 111 12.27 -9.34 8.48
C ASN A 111 13.03 -8.12 7.94
N ILE A 112 12.37 -7.33 7.06
CA ILE A 112 12.87 -6.04 6.57
C ILE A 112 11.97 -4.91 7.07
N PRO A 113 12.44 -3.64 7.04
CA PRO A 113 11.65 -2.49 7.46
C PRO A 113 10.39 -2.28 6.62
N VAL A 114 9.40 -1.63 7.25
CA VAL A 114 8.17 -1.16 6.60
C VAL A 114 8.10 0.35 6.66
N LEU A 115 7.81 0.97 5.53
CA LEU A 115 7.38 2.36 5.45
C LEU A 115 5.92 2.38 5.01
N MET A 116 5.05 3.01 5.79
CA MET A 116 3.67 3.25 5.35
C MET A 116 3.72 4.39 4.32
N ILE A 117 3.78 4.04 3.04
CA ILE A 117 3.87 5.03 1.97
C ILE A 117 2.52 5.69 1.67
N GLU A 118 1.41 5.03 2.10
CA GLU A 118 0.08 5.57 2.00
C GLU A 118 -0.81 4.98 3.11
N TRP A 119 -1.49 5.85 3.83
CA TRP A 119 -2.46 5.51 4.86
C TRP A 119 -3.31 6.74 5.17
N GLY A 120 -4.54 6.55 5.59
CA GLY A 120 -5.42 7.67 5.84
C GLY A 120 -6.82 7.23 6.25
N ALA A 121 -7.73 8.19 6.25
CA ALA A 121 -9.17 8.00 6.37
C ALA A 121 -9.85 9.19 5.72
N ASP A 122 -10.96 8.95 5.05
CA ASP A 122 -11.80 10.00 4.49
C ASP A 122 -12.52 10.78 5.60
N ASP A 123 -13.06 11.93 5.27
CA ASP A 123 -13.91 12.74 6.15
C ASP A 123 -15.41 12.48 5.94
N PHE A 124 -15.78 11.78 4.87
CA PHE A 124 -17.17 11.49 4.57
C PHE A 124 -17.70 10.29 5.34
N ASN A 125 -18.68 10.54 6.20
CA ASN A 125 -19.39 9.49 6.93
C ASN A 125 -20.54 8.92 6.09
N ALA A 126 -20.31 7.79 5.42
CA ALA A 126 -21.29 7.14 4.55
C ALA A 126 -22.60 6.75 5.27
N SER A 127 -22.58 6.60 6.60
CA SER A 127 -23.77 6.26 7.39
C SER A 127 -24.69 7.44 7.62
N THR A 128 -24.14 8.64 7.83
CA THR A 128 -24.89 9.90 8.00
C THR A 128 -25.02 10.67 6.70
N ARG A 129 -24.16 10.37 5.71
CA ARG A 129 -24.03 11.08 4.43
C ARG A 129 -23.65 12.55 4.61
N GLU A 130 -22.77 12.80 5.55
CA GLU A 130 -22.26 14.12 5.91
C GLU A 130 -20.75 14.06 6.17
N GLU A 131 -20.07 15.18 5.98
CA GLU A 131 -18.68 15.35 6.39
C GLU A 131 -18.53 15.21 7.91
N ASP A 132 -17.49 14.48 8.35
CA ASP A 132 -17.22 14.21 9.77
C ASP A 132 -15.71 14.29 10.06
N GLU A 133 -15.16 15.49 9.89
CA GLU A 133 -13.72 15.77 10.14
C GLU A 133 -13.27 15.38 11.55
N ALA A 134 -14.18 15.38 12.52
CA ALA A 134 -13.85 15.00 13.89
C ALA A 134 -13.51 13.51 13.98
N SER A 135 -14.27 12.68 13.31
CA SER A 135 -14.01 11.24 13.23
C SER A 135 -12.78 10.95 12.38
N GLN A 136 -12.60 11.63 11.24
CA GLN A 136 -11.38 11.53 10.45
C GLN A 136 -10.14 11.82 11.30
N ALA A 137 -10.14 12.94 12.03
CA ALA A 137 -9.02 13.32 12.90
C ALA A 137 -8.72 12.27 13.98
N GLU A 138 -9.74 11.65 14.59
CA GLU A 138 -9.53 10.59 15.58
C GLU A 138 -8.97 9.30 14.93
N PHE A 139 -9.42 8.93 13.73
CA PHE A 139 -8.87 7.80 12.97
C PHE A 139 -7.39 8.02 12.64
N LEU A 140 -7.05 9.17 12.07
CA LEU A 140 -5.67 9.52 11.73
C LEU A 140 -4.76 9.48 12.97
N LYS A 141 -5.24 10.01 14.08
CA LYS A 141 -4.53 9.97 15.35
C LYS A 141 -4.29 8.55 15.86
N LEU A 142 -5.28 7.67 15.75
CA LEU A 142 -5.17 6.27 16.20
C LEU A 142 -4.25 5.46 15.27
N GLN A 143 -4.34 5.67 13.97
CA GLN A 143 -3.45 5.07 12.98
C GLN A 143 -1.99 5.51 13.21
N TRP A 144 -1.76 6.80 13.43
CA TRP A 144 -0.41 7.29 13.75
C TRP A 144 0.16 6.68 15.01
N LYS A 145 -0.63 6.57 16.08
CA LYS A 145 -0.22 5.90 17.31
C LYS A 145 0.12 4.43 17.10
N ASP A 146 -0.60 3.74 16.20
CA ASP A 146 -0.28 2.35 15.87
C ASP A 146 1.03 2.26 15.07
N ILE A 147 1.26 3.17 14.11
CA ILE A 147 2.55 3.30 13.40
C ILE A 147 3.67 3.52 14.43
N GLU A 148 3.56 4.55 15.28
CA GLU A 148 4.55 4.89 16.30
C GLU A 148 4.86 3.73 17.23
N ARG A 149 3.82 3.02 17.71
CA ARG A 149 3.97 1.86 18.58
C ARG A 149 4.81 0.75 17.94
N ASN A 150 4.77 0.62 16.63
CA ASN A 150 5.45 -0.42 15.86
C ASN A 150 6.81 0.01 15.30
N THR A 151 7.27 1.23 15.59
CA THR A 151 8.63 1.67 15.23
C THR A 151 9.70 0.97 16.06
N PHE A 152 10.93 1.03 15.57
CA PHE A 152 12.09 0.42 16.25
C PHE A 152 12.25 0.96 17.68
N GLY A 153 12.46 0.06 18.62
CA GLY A 153 12.63 0.42 20.05
C GLY A 153 11.33 0.52 20.83
N ASN A 154 10.17 0.48 20.17
CA ASN A 154 8.85 0.50 20.83
C ASN A 154 8.27 -0.91 21.05
N LYS A 155 7.12 -0.97 21.74
CA LYS A 155 6.54 -2.24 22.23
C LYS A 155 5.89 -3.13 21.18
N GLY A 156 5.72 -2.62 19.94
CA GLY A 156 5.04 -3.33 18.86
C GLY A 156 5.96 -4.26 18.06
N ALA A 157 5.76 -4.32 16.75
CA ALA A 157 6.56 -5.17 15.87
C ALA A 157 8.03 -4.71 15.74
N GLY A 158 8.30 -3.42 15.92
CA GLY A 158 9.64 -2.86 15.90
C GLY A 158 10.30 -2.85 14.52
N ASN A 159 9.52 -2.79 13.45
CA ASN A 159 10.00 -2.81 12.07
C ASN A 159 9.47 -1.65 11.20
N VAL A 160 8.71 -0.72 11.79
CA VAL A 160 8.14 0.41 11.06
C VAL A 160 9.09 1.61 11.11
N LEU A 161 9.27 2.28 9.98
CA LEU A 161 10.10 3.49 9.86
C LEU A 161 9.29 4.77 10.07
N GLY A 162 8.00 4.74 9.81
CA GLY A 162 7.09 5.87 9.81
C GLY A 162 6.10 5.78 8.66
N GLY A 163 5.56 6.93 8.22
CA GLY A 163 4.62 6.92 7.10
C GLY A 163 4.32 8.31 6.55
N THR A 164 3.75 8.33 5.36
CA THR A 164 3.22 9.50 4.65
C THR A 164 1.70 9.41 4.59
N LEU A 165 1.03 10.42 5.10
CA LEU A 165 -0.43 10.51 5.10
C LEU A 165 -0.95 10.72 3.68
N PHE A 166 -1.97 10.02 3.30
CA PHE A 166 -2.77 10.23 2.13
C PHE A 166 -4.17 10.67 2.57
N GLU A 167 -4.60 11.93 2.27
CA GLU A 167 -3.77 12.96 1.64
C GLU A 167 -4.12 14.36 2.17
N TRP A 168 -3.43 15.40 1.64
CA TRP A 168 -3.61 16.78 2.11
C TRP A 168 -4.77 17.50 1.46
N ASN A 169 -5.02 17.24 0.18
CA ASN A 169 -6.12 17.83 -0.60
C ASN A 169 -6.92 16.73 -1.29
N ASP A 170 -8.22 16.93 -1.36
CA ASP A 170 -9.11 16.02 -2.05
C ASP A 170 -8.72 15.83 -3.52
N GLU A 171 -8.78 14.60 -3.98
CA GLU A 171 -8.60 14.26 -5.39
C GLU A 171 -9.90 14.48 -6.19
N TRP A 172 -10.36 15.70 -6.23
CA TRP A 172 -11.62 16.11 -6.87
C TRP A 172 -11.81 15.61 -8.32
N TRP A 173 -10.72 15.21 -8.98
CA TRP A 173 -10.75 14.64 -10.34
C TRP A 173 -11.03 13.15 -10.39
N LYS A 174 -10.89 12.40 -9.30
CA LYS A 174 -11.16 10.95 -9.29
C LYS A 174 -12.62 10.66 -9.54
N GLY A 175 -13.52 11.30 -8.86
CA GLY A 175 -14.96 11.13 -9.03
C GLY A 175 -15.43 9.68 -8.97
N ASN A 176 -16.72 9.49 -9.18
CA ASN A 176 -17.25 8.14 -9.33
C ASN A 176 -17.04 7.66 -10.78
N GLU A 177 -16.20 6.66 -11.02
CA GLU A 177 -15.90 6.10 -12.34
C GLU A 177 -17.15 5.65 -13.10
N ASN A 178 -18.23 5.32 -12.40
CA ASN A 178 -19.49 4.87 -12.98
C ASN A 178 -20.43 6.02 -13.38
N ILE A 179 -20.15 7.25 -13.00
CA ILE A 179 -20.97 8.43 -13.30
C ILE A 179 -20.10 9.52 -13.91
N PRO A 180 -20.04 9.62 -15.24
CA PRO A 180 -19.25 10.65 -15.92
C PRO A 180 -19.62 12.07 -15.43
N ASN A 181 -18.61 12.91 -15.17
CA ASN A 181 -18.74 14.29 -14.69
C ASN A 181 -19.24 14.49 -13.24
N THR A 182 -19.16 13.48 -12.40
CA THR A 182 -19.39 13.63 -10.95
C THR A 182 -18.09 13.89 -10.22
N TRP A 183 -17.50 15.01 -10.47
CA TRP A 183 -16.33 15.52 -9.79
C TRP A 183 -16.76 15.97 -8.38
N SER A 184 -16.04 15.60 -7.36
CA SER A 184 -16.38 15.82 -5.95
C SER A 184 -17.54 14.96 -5.38
N VAL A 185 -17.77 13.77 -5.91
CA VAL A 185 -18.69 12.83 -5.27
C VAL A 185 -17.88 11.90 -4.39
N HIS A 186 -18.17 11.91 -3.11
CA HIS A 186 -17.56 11.01 -2.12
C HIS A 186 -17.85 9.55 -2.43
N ASP A 187 -16.93 8.65 -2.10
CA ASP A 187 -17.17 7.23 -2.16
C ASP A 187 -18.13 6.76 -1.07
N GLU A 188 -19.40 6.78 -1.39
CA GLU A 188 -20.45 6.36 -0.48
C GLU A 188 -20.44 4.85 -0.20
N ALA A 189 -19.66 4.06 -0.92
CA ALA A 189 -19.52 2.63 -0.69
C ALA A 189 -18.56 2.34 0.46
N GLY A 190 -17.70 3.28 0.80
CA GLY A 190 -16.80 3.18 1.94
C GLY A 190 -17.51 3.30 3.28
N HIS A 191 -16.97 2.63 4.28
CA HIS A 191 -17.40 2.72 5.67
C HIS A 191 -16.18 2.81 6.58
N TRP A 192 -15.56 3.97 6.66
CA TRP A 192 -14.38 4.18 7.51
C TRP A 192 -14.64 3.79 8.99
N GLN A 193 -15.88 3.74 9.41
CA GLN A 193 -16.27 3.31 10.77
C GLN A 193 -16.16 1.80 10.99
N ASN A 194 -16.37 0.99 9.95
CA ASN A 194 -16.59 -0.45 10.09
C ASN A 194 -15.66 -1.32 9.25
N THR A 195 -14.99 -0.75 8.29
CA THR A 195 -14.17 -1.52 7.36
C THR A 195 -12.82 -0.89 7.14
N SER A 196 -12.10 -1.53 6.34
CA SER A 196 -10.70 -1.34 6.11
C SER A 196 -10.38 -0.52 4.87
N TYR A 197 -11.35 -0.05 4.11
CA TYR A 197 -11.06 0.52 2.79
C TYR A 197 -11.88 1.76 2.54
N HIS A 198 -11.22 2.89 2.42
CA HIS A 198 -11.80 4.17 2.08
C HIS A 198 -10.87 4.93 1.18
N PHE A 199 -11.43 5.45 0.11
CA PHE A 199 -10.73 6.20 -0.90
C PHE A 199 -11.57 7.43 -1.27
N ASP A 200 -11.40 8.50 -0.55
CA ASP A 200 -11.80 9.83 -0.98
C ASP A 200 -10.60 10.74 -0.94
#